data_37aaffb5495e9f3d769fe3dfd60ccc46
#
_entry.id   37aaffb5495e9f3d769fe3dfd60ccc46
#
_cell.length_a   1.000
_cell.length_b   1.000
_cell.length_c   1.000
_cell.angle_alpha   90.00
_cell.angle_beta   90.00
_cell.angle_gamma   90.00
#
_symmetry.space_group_name_H-M   'P 1'
#
loop_
_entity.id
_entity.type
_entity.pdbx_description
1 polymer ?
#
loop_
_entity_poly.entity_id
_entity_poly.type
_entity_poly.pdbx_seq_one_letter_code
_entity_poly.pdbx_strand_id
1 'polypeptide(L)'
;MSTVAGAAEDIRLATTTSTENSGLLTYLLPKFEAKYGGKVRVVAVGTGAALKLGENGDADVLLVHARPLEDKFMAAGFGSVRRDVMYNDFIIVGPKSDPARARGGKDVLAAMKKISASGAKFISRGDESGTHQMEKDYWKGAGVDAKGTWYVSAGQGMGQVLTMAAQLEGYTLTDRATYAAYKDKTGLETLVEGDPKMFNPYGVIAVNPQRYPTLNNQGAMALVNWLTSPEGREAIAAFKINGVQMFFPTPK
;
A
#
# COMPACT_ATOMS: atom_id res chain seq x y z
N MET A 1 21.33 -44.15 0.74
CA MET A 1 19.98 -43.87 1.27
C MET A 1 19.67 -42.41 0.92
N SER A 2 18.85 -42.17 -0.13
CA SER A 2 18.42 -40.84 -0.48
C SER A 2 17.30 -40.43 0.48
N THR A 3 17.58 -39.52 1.36
CA THR A 3 16.53 -38.87 2.14
C THR A 3 15.67 -38.07 1.17
N VAL A 4 14.45 -38.52 0.93
CA VAL A 4 13.42 -37.71 0.30
C VAL A 4 13.20 -36.53 1.25
N ALA A 5 13.72 -35.34 0.89
CA ALA A 5 13.36 -34.12 1.59
C ALA A 5 11.85 -33.96 1.43
N GLY A 6 11.09 -34.15 2.51
CA GLY A 6 9.65 -33.89 2.51
C GLY A 6 9.39 -32.45 2.09
N ALA A 7 8.29 -32.19 1.38
CA ALA A 7 7.87 -30.85 1.05
C ALA A 7 7.75 -30.03 2.35
N ALA A 8 8.22 -28.77 2.31
CA ALA A 8 8.07 -27.89 3.46
C ALA A 8 6.57 -27.61 3.73
N GLU A 9 6.22 -27.38 4.98
CA GLU A 9 4.85 -27.08 5.39
C GLU A 9 4.37 -25.75 4.77
N ASP A 10 3.12 -25.71 4.32
CA ASP A 10 2.53 -24.50 3.76
C ASP A 10 2.48 -23.37 4.81
N ILE A 11 2.60 -22.13 4.34
CA ILE A 11 2.58 -20.92 5.15
C ILE A 11 1.23 -20.22 4.95
N ARG A 12 0.51 -19.88 6.02
CA ARG A 12 -0.72 -19.09 5.97
C ARG A 12 -0.37 -17.61 6.09
N LEU A 13 -0.50 -16.86 4.98
CA LEU A 13 -0.27 -15.44 4.91
C LEU A 13 -1.60 -14.68 4.91
N ALA A 14 -1.86 -13.86 5.92
CA ALA A 14 -2.97 -12.91 5.88
C ALA A 14 -2.46 -11.52 5.43
N THR A 15 -3.19 -10.90 4.52
CA THR A 15 -2.86 -9.61 3.93
C THR A 15 -4.11 -8.81 3.60
N THR A 16 -3.94 -7.66 2.95
CA THR A 16 -5.06 -6.81 2.54
C THR A 16 -5.49 -7.09 1.10
N THR A 17 -6.78 -6.85 0.81
CA THR A 17 -7.32 -6.96 -0.55
C THR A 17 -6.60 -6.03 -1.53
N SER A 18 -6.18 -4.85 -1.09
CA SER A 18 -5.40 -3.92 -1.92
C SER A 18 -4.02 -4.48 -2.27
N THR A 19 -3.36 -5.16 -1.35
CA THR A 19 -2.07 -5.83 -1.60
C THR A 19 -2.23 -6.96 -2.62
N GLU A 20 -3.23 -7.82 -2.44
CA GLU A 20 -3.52 -8.91 -3.38
C GLU A 20 -3.86 -8.38 -4.78
N ASN A 21 -4.76 -7.39 -4.85
CA ASN A 21 -5.21 -6.80 -6.11
C ASN A 21 -4.10 -6.06 -6.87
N SER A 22 -3.01 -5.68 -6.21
CA SER A 22 -1.85 -5.08 -6.88
C SER A 22 -1.11 -6.04 -7.80
N GLY A 23 -1.30 -7.36 -7.63
CA GLY A 23 -0.56 -8.40 -8.34
C GLY A 23 0.84 -8.66 -7.79
N LEU A 24 1.28 -7.93 -6.77
CA LEU A 24 2.62 -8.08 -6.19
C LEU A 24 2.87 -9.50 -5.67
N LEU A 25 1.92 -10.08 -4.93
CA LEU A 25 2.09 -11.40 -4.34
C LEU A 25 2.15 -12.49 -5.41
N THR A 26 1.33 -12.39 -6.45
CA THR A 26 1.40 -13.30 -7.61
C THR A 26 2.78 -13.27 -8.29
N TYR A 27 3.46 -12.13 -8.26
CA TYR A 27 4.80 -11.98 -8.80
C TYR A 27 5.90 -12.45 -7.85
N LEU A 28 5.77 -12.19 -6.55
CA LEU A 28 6.82 -12.46 -5.54
C LEU A 28 6.81 -13.92 -5.04
N LEU A 29 5.61 -14.45 -4.70
CA LEU A 29 5.52 -15.71 -3.98
C LEU A 29 6.11 -16.90 -4.74
N PRO A 30 5.96 -17.08 -6.07
CA PRO A 30 6.61 -18.18 -6.78
C PRO A 30 8.14 -18.18 -6.65
N LYS A 31 8.77 -16.99 -6.52
CA LYS A 31 10.23 -16.88 -6.34
C LYS A 31 10.67 -17.37 -4.97
N PHE A 32 9.91 -17.05 -3.94
CA PHE A 32 10.12 -17.54 -2.59
C PHE A 32 9.84 -19.06 -2.48
N GLU A 33 8.69 -19.51 -2.96
CA GLU A 33 8.22 -20.89 -2.88
C GLU A 33 9.21 -21.87 -3.54
N ALA A 34 9.81 -21.47 -4.67
CA ALA A 34 10.82 -22.28 -5.37
C ALA A 34 12.04 -22.62 -4.48
N LYS A 35 12.35 -21.75 -3.51
CA LYS A 35 13.45 -21.95 -2.56
C LYS A 35 13.01 -22.59 -1.26
N TYR A 36 11.84 -22.20 -0.79
CA TYR A 36 11.29 -22.70 0.46
C TYR A 36 10.84 -24.15 0.36
N GLY A 37 10.30 -24.58 -0.77
CA GLY A 37 9.84 -25.94 -1.02
C GLY A 37 8.41 -26.23 -0.53
N GLY A 38 7.68 -25.24 -0.06
CA GLY A 38 6.26 -25.28 0.33
C GLY A 38 5.50 -24.11 -0.32
N LYS A 39 4.18 -24.06 -0.11
CA LYS A 39 3.32 -23.01 -0.67
C LYS A 39 2.98 -21.93 0.35
N VAL A 40 2.71 -20.72 -0.14
CA VAL A 40 2.14 -19.63 0.65
C VAL A 40 0.65 -19.51 0.33
N ARG A 41 -0.19 -19.81 1.33
CA ARG A 41 -1.65 -19.71 1.24
C ARG A 41 -2.08 -18.32 1.64
N VAL A 42 -2.51 -17.53 0.68
CA VAL A 42 -2.88 -16.12 0.89
C VAL A 42 -4.35 -16.03 1.25
N VAL A 43 -4.64 -15.28 2.32
CA VAL A 43 -5.98 -14.82 2.70
C VAL A 43 -5.97 -13.30 2.66
N ALA A 44 -6.66 -12.72 1.67
CA ALA A 44 -6.74 -11.28 1.46
C ALA A 44 -8.08 -10.73 1.95
N VAL A 45 -8.03 -9.87 2.97
CA VAL A 45 -9.20 -9.29 3.64
C VAL A 45 -8.93 -7.83 4.00
N GLY A 46 -9.82 -7.15 4.72
CA GLY A 46 -9.52 -5.83 5.27
C GLY A 46 -8.44 -5.90 6.37
N THR A 47 -7.70 -4.80 6.60
CA THR A 47 -6.57 -4.77 7.56
C THR A 47 -6.96 -5.29 8.94
N GLY A 48 -8.11 -4.84 9.50
CA GLY A 48 -8.58 -5.30 10.81
C GLY A 48 -8.86 -6.80 10.84
N ALA A 49 -9.45 -7.35 9.77
CA ALA A 49 -9.72 -8.78 9.65
C ALA A 49 -8.43 -9.59 9.48
N ALA A 50 -7.43 -9.08 8.72
CA ALA A 50 -6.13 -9.72 8.59
C ALA A 50 -5.42 -9.83 9.96
N LEU A 51 -5.40 -8.74 10.73
CA LEU A 51 -4.86 -8.75 12.09
C LEU A 51 -5.63 -9.72 12.99
N LYS A 52 -6.96 -9.78 12.86
CA LYS A 52 -7.79 -10.71 13.63
C LYS A 52 -7.46 -12.18 13.34
N LEU A 53 -7.16 -12.54 12.09
CA LEU A 53 -6.65 -13.89 11.76
C LEU A 53 -5.35 -14.19 12.51
N GLY A 54 -4.43 -13.23 12.61
CA GLY A 54 -3.23 -13.37 13.43
C GLY A 54 -3.52 -13.47 14.92
N GLU A 55 -4.45 -12.67 15.44
CA GLU A 55 -4.89 -12.74 16.85
C GLU A 55 -5.52 -14.08 17.22
N ASN A 56 -6.15 -14.76 16.28
CA ASN A 56 -6.76 -16.07 16.50
C ASN A 56 -5.78 -17.24 16.28
N GLY A 57 -4.58 -17.01 15.72
CA GLY A 57 -3.66 -18.09 15.30
C GLY A 57 -4.04 -18.75 13.98
N ASP A 58 -4.91 -18.11 13.18
CA ASP A 58 -5.36 -18.61 11.88
C ASP A 58 -4.40 -18.23 10.73
N ALA A 59 -3.42 -17.34 11.00
CA ALA A 59 -2.34 -16.98 10.10
C ALA A 59 -0.97 -17.17 10.78
N ASP A 60 0.02 -17.58 10.01
CA ASP A 60 1.41 -17.72 10.47
C ASP A 60 2.17 -16.41 10.34
N VAL A 61 1.82 -15.62 9.33
CA VAL A 61 2.48 -14.36 8.98
C VAL A 61 1.46 -13.36 8.43
N LEU A 62 1.69 -12.09 8.69
CA LEU A 62 0.86 -10.98 8.20
C LEU A 62 1.71 -10.07 7.32
N LEU A 63 1.14 -9.56 6.22
CA LEU A 63 1.72 -8.48 5.41
C LEU A 63 0.68 -7.37 5.28
N VAL A 64 0.86 -6.31 6.03
CA VAL A 64 -0.13 -5.23 6.21
C VAL A 64 0.53 -3.85 6.15
N HIS A 65 -0.27 -2.78 6.10
CA HIS A 65 0.21 -1.41 5.94
C HIS A 65 -0.60 -0.40 6.77
N ALA A 66 -0.79 -0.70 8.05
CA ALA A 66 -1.45 0.19 9.01
C ALA A 66 -0.66 0.25 10.32
N ARG A 67 0.47 0.96 10.28
CA ARG A 67 1.45 1.01 11.37
C ARG A 67 0.85 1.15 12.78
N PRO A 68 -0.13 2.03 13.04
CA PRO A 68 -0.72 2.14 14.38
C PRO A 68 -1.43 0.86 14.85
N LEU A 69 -2.04 0.10 13.93
CA LEU A 69 -2.67 -1.17 14.25
C LEU A 69 -1.65 -2.29 14.42
N GLU A 70 -0.59 -2.28 13.61
CA GLU A 70 0.54 -3.21 13.73
C GLU A 70 1.24 -3.05 15.09
N ASP A 71 1.49 -1.81 15.52
CA ASP A 71 2.11 -1.52 16.81
C ASP A 71 1.24 -1.99 17.98
N LYS A 72 -0.09 -1.83 17.90
CA LYS A 72 -1.03 -2.39 18.89
C LYS A 72 -0.99 -3.91 18.92
N PHE A 73 -0.95 -4.56 17.76
CA PHE A 73 -0.86 -6.02 17.64
C PHE A 73 0.44 -6.55 18.29
N MET A 74 1.56 -5.88 18.03
CA MET A 74 2.85 -6.21 18.65
C MET A 74 2.86 -5.98 20.15
N ALA A 75 2.36 -4.84 20.62
CA ALA A 75 2.29 -4.50 22.04
C ALA A 75 1.38 -5.47 22.83
N ALA A 76 0.33 -6.00 22.20
CA ALA A 76 -0.52 -7.04 22.78
C ALA A 76 0.12 -8.45 22.79
N GLY A 77 1.34 -8.59 22.25
CA GLY A 77 2.08 -9.85 22.22
C GLY A 77 1.57 -10.89 21.23
N PHE A 78 0.76 -10.49 20.24
CA PHE A 78 0.28 -11.39 19.19
C PHE A 78 1.34 -11.63 18.10
N GLY A 79 2.27 -10.69 17.88
CA GLY A 79 3.40 -10.82 17.00
C GLY A 79 4.69 -11.09 17.76
N SER A 80 5.59 -11.89 17.18
CA SER A 80 6.94 -12.14 17.71
C SER A 80 8.00 -11.26 17.04
N VAL A 81 7.85 -11.01 15.75
CA VAL A 81 8.76 -10.19 14.94
C VAL A 81 7.93 -9.32 14.00
N ARG A 82 8.30 -8.05 13.90
CA ARG A 82 7.82 -7.11 12.87
C ARG A 82 9.00 -6.50 12.16
N ARG A 83 8.95 -6.45 10.83
CA ARG A 83 9.94 -5.72 10.00
C ARG A 83 9.26 -4.86 8.98
N ASP A 84 9.87 -3.72 8.67
CA ASP A 84 9.51 -2.92 7.51
C ASP A 84 10.01 -3.63 6.24
N VAL A 85 9.16 -3.68 5.21
CA VAL A 85 9.46 -4.41 3.96
C VAL A 85 9.64 -3.47 2.80
N MET A 86 8.63 -2.66 2.55
CA MET A 86 8.50 -1.81 1.38
C MET A 86 7.51 -0.70 1.65
N TYR A 87 7.41 0.22 0.73
CA TYR A 87 6.32 1.19 0.66
C TYR A 87 5.85 1.34 -0.79
N ASN A 88 4.59 1.68 -0.99
CA ASN A 88 4.12 2.37 -2.17
C ASN A 88 3.80 3.81 -1.79
N ASP A 89 3.47 4.64 -2.75
CA ASP A 89 3.19 6.04 -2.48
C ASP A 89 1.88 6.51 -3.11
N PHE A 90 1.39 7.59 -2.55
CA PHE A 90 0.36 8.42 -3.14
C PHE A 90 1.00 9.59 -3.85
N ILE A 91 0.29 10.10 -4.83
CA ILE A 91 0.70 11.26 -5.63
C ILE A 91 -0.51 12.18 -5.82
N ILE A 92 -0.27 13.47 -6.02
CA ILE A 92 -1.30 14.36 -6.54
C ILE A 92 -1.08 14.49 -8.04
N VAL A 93 -2.13 14.19 -8.77
CA VAL A 93 -2.18 14.37 -10.22
C VAL A 93 -3.15 15.48 -10.59
N GLY A 94 -2.96 16.07 -11.75
CA GLY A 94 -3.82 17.16 -12.22
C GLY A 94 -3.59 17.49 -13.68
N PRO A 95 -4.26 18.55 -14.18
CA PRO A 95 -4.17 18.97 -15.56
C PRO A 95 -2.76 19.47 -15.91
N LYS A 96 -2.37 19.33 -17.16
CA LYS A 96 -1.08 19.81 -17.67
C LYS A 96 -0.91 21.32 -17.49
N SER A 97 -1.99 22.08 -17.53
CA SER A 97 -2.01 23.55 -17.32
C SER A 97 -1.62 23.98 -15.90
N ASP A 98 -1.83 23.09 -14.91
CA ASP A 98 -1.48 23.28 -13.50
C ASP A 98 -1.81 24.68 -12.94
N PRO A 99 -3.07 25.09 -12.92
CA PRO A 99 -3.46 26.44 -12.47
C PRO A 99 -3.06 26.73 -11.02
N ALA A 100 -2.94 25.74 -10.16
CA ALA A 100 -2.47 25.88 -8.78
C ALA A 100 -0.95 26.00 -8.64
N ARG A 101 -0.18 25.79 -9.73
CA ARG A 101 1.29 25.77 -9.72
C ARG A 101 1.84 24.82 -8.65
N ALA A 102 1.28 23.61 -8.63
CA ALA A 102 1.65 22.56 -7.68
C ALA A 102 2.82 21.70 -8.18
N ARG A 103 3.13 21.75 -9.47
CA ARG A 103 4.15 20.93 -10.13
C ARG A 103 5.52 21.01 -9.44
N GLY A 104 6.11 19.83 -9.25
CA GLY A 104 7.42 19.69 -8.61
C GLY A 104 7.38 19.84 -7.10
N GLY A 105 6.19 19.94 -6.51
CA GLY A 105 5.99 20.00 -5.07
C GLY A 105 6.46 18.72 -4.38
N LYS A 106 7.16 18.90 -3.24
CA LYS A 106 7.60 17.82 -2.35
C LYS A 106 7.03 17.98 -0.93
N ASP A 107 6.05 18.86 -0.78
CA ASP A 107 5.28 19.08 0.45
C ASP A 107 3.80 19.05 0.08
N VAL A 108 3.16 17.93 0.45
CA VAL A 108 1.75 17.70 0.15
C VAL A 108 0.84 18.72 0.80
N LEU A 109 1.13 19.19 2.02
CA LEU A 109 0.30 20.17 2.72
C LEU A 109 0.37 21.53 2.06
N ALA A 110 1.56 21.96 1.61
CA ALA A 110 1.73 23.18 0.84
C ALA A 110 1.02 23.10 -0.52
N ALA A 111 1.08 21.96 -1.19
CA ALA A 111 0.37 21.73 -2.44
C ALA A 111 -1.16 21.79 -2.27
N MET A 112 -1.70 21.15 -1.23
CA MET A 112 -3.13 21.19 -0.90
C MET A 112 -3.60 22.65 -0.67
N LYS A 113 -2.83 23.46 0.04
CA LYS A 113 -3.11 24.90 0.20
C LYS A 113 -3.16 25.65 -1.13
N LYS A 114 -2.19 25.42 -2.01
CA LYS A 114 -2.16 26.06 -3.34
C LYS A 114 -3.38 25.66 -4.18
N ILE A 115 -3.75 24.40 -4.17
CA ILE A 115 -4.90 23.88 -4.91
C ILE A 115 -6.18 24.54 -4.42
N SER A 116 -6.44 24.57 -3.11
CA SER A 116 -7.63 25.20 -2.54
C SER A 116 -7.69 26.72 -2.84
N ALA A 117 -6.54 27.41 -2.77
CA ALA A 117 -6.45 28.84 -3.03
C ALA A 117 -6.61 29.21 -4.52
N SER A 118 -6.31 28.28 -5.43
CA SER A 118 -6.42 28.52 -6.87
C SER A 118 -7.87 28.55 -7.39
N GLY A 119 -8.81 27.99 -6.63
CA GLY A 119 -10.18 27.77 -7.08
C GLY A 119 -10.35 26.68 -8.13
N ALA A 120 -9.26 26.02 -8.52
CA ALA A 120 -9.31 24.85 -9.40
C ALA A 120 -10.01 23.67 -8.72
N LYS A 121 -10.66 22.82 -9.50
CA LYS A 121 -11.38 21.67 -8.95
C LYS A 121 -10.43 20.68 -8.30
N PHE A 122 -10.82 20.16 -7.15
CA PHE A 122 -10.23 18.99 -6.54
C PHE A 122 -11.31 17.90 -6.45
N ILE A 123 -11.02 16.74 -7.00
CA ILE A 123 -11.95 15.61 -7.05
C ILE A 123 -11.53 14.62 -5.97
N SER A 124 -12.35 14.51 -4.95
CA SER A 124 -12.20 13.56 -3.84
C SER A 124 -12.88 12.24 -4.16
N ARG A 125 -12.33 11.15 -3.65
CA ARG A 125 -13.04 9.87 -3.68
C ARG A 125 -14.37 9.92 -2.95
N GLY A 126 -14.43 10.55 -1.79
CA GLY A 126 -15.67 10.72 -1.03
C GLY A 126 -16.36 9.41 -0.62
N ASP A 127 -15.63 8.30 -0.52
CA ASP A 127 -16.13 6.92 -0.37
C ASP A 127 -15.64 6.22 0.90
N GLU A 128 -15.07 6.97 1.84
CA GLU A 128 -14.50 6.47 3.12
C GLU A 128 -13.39 5.40 2.95
N SER A 129 -12.76 5.31 1.77
CA SER A 129 -11.58 4.47 1.52
C SER A 129 -10.34 4.98 2.26
N GLY A 130 -9.28 4.15 2.30
CA GLY A 130 -7.98 4.57 2.83
C GLY A 130 -7.40 5.80 2.13
N THR A 131 -7.58 5.91 0.81
CA THR A 131 -7.19 7.11 0.04
C THR A 131 -7.99 8.34 0.48
N HIS A 132 -9.30 8.20 0.67
CA HIS A 132 -10.15 9.29 1.14
C HIS A 132 -9.79 9.71 2.57
N GLN A 133 -9.48 8.76 3.45
CA GLN A 133 -9.04 9.07 4.81
C GLN A 133 -7.71 9.83 4.80
N MET A 134 -6.75 9.41 3.99
CA MET A 134 -5.46 10.10 3.84
C MET A 134 -5.64 11.51 3.27
N GLU A 135 -6.52 11.70 2.29
CA GLU A 135 -6.90 13.00 1.76
C GLU A 135 -7.42 13.93 2.85
N LYS A 136 -8.37 13.45 3.68
CA LYS A 136 -8.92 14.21 4.82
C LYS A 136 -7.83 14.63 5.81
N ASP A 137 -6.89 13.74 6.09
CA ASP A 137 -5.76 14.04 6.99
C ASP A 137 -4.84 15.14 6.39
N TYR A 138 -4.64 15.14 5.07
CA TYR A 138 -3.86 16.21 4.41
C TYR A 138 -4.61 17.55 4.43
N TRP A 139 -5.91 17.58 4.16
CA TRP A 139 -6.69 18.82 4.27
C TRP A 139 -6.63 19.39 5.69
N LYS A 140 -6.82 18.54 6.69
CA LYS A 140 -6.70 18.91 8.11
C LYS A 140 -5.30 19.43 8.43
N GLY A 141 -4.25 18.72 8.01
CA GLY A 141 -2.85 19.13 8.21
C GLY A 141 -2.50 20.44 7.51
N ALA A 142 -3.10 20.68 6.36
CA ALA A 142 -2.97 21.95 5.62
C ALA A 142 -3.78 23.10 6.26
N GLY A 143 -4.64 22.83 7.24
CA GLY A 143 -5.55 23.83 7.82
C GLY A 143 -6.60 24.33 6.83
N VAL A 144 -7.01 23.50 5.88
CA VAL A 144 -7.99 23.82 4.84
C VAL A 144 -9.30 23.07 5.12
N ASP A 145 -10.40 23.81 5.12
CA ASP A 145 -11.74 23.22 5.17
C ASP A 145 -12.16 22.87 3.73
N ALA A 146 -12.12 21.58 3.41
CA ALA A 146 -12.40 21.06 2.08
C ALA A 146 -13.91 21.06 1.80
N LYS A 147 -14.41 22.20 1.34
CA LYS A 147 -15.81 22.43 1.00
C LYS A 147 -15.96 23.53 -0.07
N GLY A 148 -17.17 23.64 -0.60
CA GLY A 148 -17.49 24.66 -1.61
C GLY A 148 -17.39 24.12 -3.02
N THR A 149 -17.51 25.01 -4.00
CA THR A 149 -17.65 24.64 -5.42
C THR A 149 -16.38 24.06 -6.04
N TRP A 150 -15.23 24.28 -5.44
CA TRP A 150 -13.96 23.73 -5.91
C TRP A 150 -13.72 22.27 -5.46
N TYR A 151 -14.36 21.83 -4.38
CA TYR A 151 -14.22 20.50 -3.82
C TYR A 151 -15.37 19.60 -4.27
N VAL A 152 -15.07 18.55 -5.04
CA VAL A 152 -16.05 17.64 -5.62
C VAL A 152 -15.91 16.27 -4.97
N SER A 153 -16.86 15.91 -4.11
CA SER A 153 -16.93 14.56 -3.52
C SER A 153 -17.63 13.62 -4.51
N ALA A 154 -16.86 12.68 -5.09
CA ALA A 154 -17.34 11.85 -6.19
C ALA A 154 -18.16 10.63 -5.72
N GLY A 155 -17.86 10.08 -4.52
CA GLY A 155 -18.45 8.82 -4.06
C GLY A 155 -18.10 7.62 -4.95
N GLN A 156 -16.89 7.63 -5.58
CA GLN A 156 -16.51 6.69 -6.62
C GLN A 156 -15.14 6.04 -6.36
N GLY A 157 -14.87 4.91 -7.03
CA GLY A 157 -13.56 4.28 -7.03
C GLY A 157 -12.49 5.12 -7.75
N MET A 158 -11.21 4.85 -7.46
CA MET A 158 -10.09 5.69 -7.89
C MET A 158 -10.00 5.87 -9.42
N GLY A 159 -10.28 4.83 -10.20
CA GLY A 159 -10.24 4.92 -11.67
C GLY A 159 -11.27 5.89 -12.23
N GLN A 160 -12.49 5.91 -11.67
CA GLN A 160 -13.53 6.85 -12.05
C GLN A 160 -13.19 8.28 -11.61
N VAL A 161 -12.62 8.44 -10.42
CA VAL A 161 -12.16 9.73 -9.92
C VAL A 161 -11.08 10.32 -10.83
N LEU A 162 -10.11 9.51 -11.30
CA LEU A 162 -9.10 9.95 -12.28
C LEU A 162 -9.74 10.42 -13.59
N THR A 163 -10.75 9.70 -14.08
CA THR A 163 -11.49 10.08 -15.28
C THR A 163 -12.24 11.40 -15.08
N MET A 164 -12.91 11.57 -13.93
CA MET A 164 -13.59 12.83 -13.59
C MET A 164 -12.61 14.00 -13.44
N ALA A 165 -11.44 13.77 -12.82
CA ALA A 165 -10.41 14.78 -12.69
C ALA A 165 -9.91 15.27 -14.05
N ALA A 166 -9.74 14.35 -15.01
CA ALA A 166 -9.39 14.72 -16.38
C ALA A 166 -10.48 15.55 -17.07
N GLN A 167 -11.76 15.14 -16.96
CA GLN A 167 -12.90 15.82 -17.57
C GLN A 167 -13.14 17.23 -16.99
N LEU A 168 -12.86 17.40 -15.70
CA LEU A 168 -13.08 18.67 -14.99
C LEU A 168 -11.80 19.53 -14.93
N GLU A 169 -10.72 19.11 -15.58
CA GLU A 169 -9.41 19.75 -15.51
C GLU A 169 -8.97 20.00 -14.06
N GLY A 170 -9.24 19.03 -13.19
CA GLY A 170 -9.04 19.12 -11.74
C GLY A 170 -7.90 18.28 -11.22
N TYR A 171 -7.63 18.44 -9.95
CA TYR A 171 -6.63 17.70 -9.18
C TYR A 171 -7.28 16.53 -8.44
N THR A 172 -6.50 15.51 -8.15
CA THR A 172 -6.91 14.42 -7.24
C THR A 172 -5.71 13.76 -6.57
N LEU A 173 -5.94 13.20 -5.39
CA LEU A 173 -5.01 12.29 -4.72
C LEU A 173 -5.26 10.87 -5.23
N THR A 174 -4.20 10.15 -5.58
CA THR A 174 -4.28 8.78 -6.07
C THR A 174 -3.08 7.96 -5.63
N ASP A 175 -3.25 6.66 -5.51
CA ASP A 175 -2.12 5.73 -5.47
C ASP A 175 -1.45 5.66 -6.85
N ARG A 176 -0.13 5.51 -6.86
CA ARG A 176 0.67 5.49 -8.09
C ARG A 176 0.27 4.35 -9.03
N ALA A 177 -0.12 3.20 -8.49
CA ALA A 177 -0.48 2.03 -9.31
C ALA A 177 -1.74 2.27 -10.15
N THR A 178 -2.80 2.80 -9.52
CA THR A 178 -4.03 3.13 -10.24
C THR A 178 -3.77 4.24 -11.26
N TYR A 179 -3.00 5.27 -10.89
CA TYR A 179 -2.62 6.31 -11.85
C TYR A 179 -1.87 5.73 -13.07
N ALA A 180 -0.91 4.83 -12.86
CA ALA A 180 -0.15 4.21 -13.97
C ALA A 180 -1.08 3.49 -14.97
N ALA A 181 -2.16 2.85 -14.48
CA ALA A 181 -3.14 2.19 -15.33
C ALA A 181 -4.06 3.16 -16.10
N TYR A 182 -4.21 4.39 -15.62
CA TYR A 182 -5.12 5.39 -16.19
C TYR A 182 -4.42 6.56 -16.87
N LYS A 183 -3.10 6.70 -16.75
CA LYS A 183 -2.31 7.84 -17.24
C LYS A 183 -2.59 8.16 -18.71
N ASP A 184 -2.48 7.16 -19.57
CA ASP A 184 -2.63 7.35 -21.01
C ASP A 184 -4.08 7.66 -21.43
N LYS A 185 -5.05 7.25 -20.62
CA LYS A 185 -6.47 7.50 -20.86
C LYS A 185 -6.92 8.88 -20.40
N THR A 186 -6.27 9.42 -19.41
CA THR A 186 -6.69 10.67 -18.74
C THR A 186 -5.85 11.87 -19.14
N GLY A 187 -4.60 11.68 -19.56
CA GLY A 187 -3.68 12.77 -19.86
C GLY A 187 -3.29 13.60 -18.63
N LEU A 188 -3.69 13.19 -17.41
CA LEU A 188 -3.26 13.84 -16.18
C LEU A 188 -1.75 13.64 -15.97
N GLU A 189 -1.13 14.59 -15.31
CA GLU A 189 0.29 14.55 -14.99
C GLU A 189 0.52 14.48 -13.48
N THR A 190 1.61 13.81 -13.07
CA THR A 190 2.06 13.84 -11.68
C THR A 190 2.60 15.23 -11.35
N LEU A 191 2.03 15.86 -10.34
CA LEU A 191 2.38 17.23 -9.95
C LEU A 191 3.07 17.28 -8.59
N VAL A 192 2.68 16.41 -7.65
CA VAL A 192 3.28 16.32 -6.31
C VAL A 192 3.60 14.87 -5.99
N GLU A 193 4.84 14.61 -5.62
CA GLU A 193 5.33 13.29 -5.23
C GLU A 193 6.57 13.41 -4.34
N GLY A 194 6.91 12.31 -3.64
CA GLY A 194 8.15 12.20 -2.87
C GLY A 194 8.09 12.85 -1.49
N ASP A 195 6.94 13.31 -1.01
CA ASP A 195 6.76 13.68 0.39
C ASP A 195 6.66 12.40 1.24
N PRO A 196 7.48 12.23 2.30
CA PRO A 196 7.37 11.08 3.20
C PRO A 196 5.96 10.87 3.79
N LYS A 197 5.16 11.92 3.95
CA LYS A 197 3.76 11.84 4.39
C LYS A 197 2.86 11.09 3.40
N MET A 198 3.27 11.02 2.13
CA MET A 198 2.55 10.32 1.07
C MET A 198 2.97 8.86 0.93
N PHE A 199 3.92 8.38 1.73
CA PHE A 199 4.35 7.00 1.72
C PHE A 199 3.37 6.13 2.50
N ASN A 200 3.13 4.93 1.97
CA ASN A 200 2.31 3.90 2.57
C ASN A 200 3.21 2.69 2.90
N PRO A 201 3.79 2.65 4.10
CA PRO A 201 4.75 1.62 4.48
C PRO A 201 4.05 0.30 4.80
N TYR A 202 4.64 -0.80 4.36
CA TYR A 202 4.23 -2.17 4.60
C TYR A 202 5.11 -2.84 5.64
N GLY A 203 4.48 -3.46 6.62
CA GLY A 203 5.12 -4.31 7.62
C GLY A 203 4.81 -5.78 7.40
N VAL A 204 5.79 -6.63 7.62
CA VAL A 204 5.61 -8.08 7.75
C VAL A 204 5.73 -8.47 9.22
N ILE A 205 4.79 -9.29 9.71
CA ILE A 205 4.74 -9.70 11.11
C ILE A 205 4.64 -11.22 11.19
N ALA A 206 5.57 -11.87 11.87
CA ALA A 206 5.42 -13.27 12.27
C ALA A 206 4.53 -13.35 13.51
N VAL A 207 3.48 -14.15 13.46
CA VAL A 207 2.59 -14.38 14.59
C VAL A 207 3.33 -15.13 15.69
N ASN A 208 3.01 -14.85 16.95
CA ASN A 208 3.77 -15.35 18.09
C ASN A 208 3.53 -16.85 18.35
N PRO A 209 4.51 -17.73 18.09
CA PRO A 209 4.36 -19.18 18.25
C PRO A 209 4.23 -19.61 19.71
N GLN A 210 4.58 -18.77 20.66
CA GLN A 210 4.39 -19.08 22.09
C GLN A 210 2.91 -19.06 22.48
N ARG A 211 2.11 -18.26 21.76
CA ARG A 211 0.64 -18.24 21.95
C ARG A 211 -0.08 -19.36 21.23
N TYR A 212 0.45 -19.76 20.05
CA TYR A 212 -0.20 -20.70 19.13
C TYR A 212 0.80 -21.75 18.66
N PRO A 213 0.94 -22.89 19.37
CA PRO A 213 1.94 -23.91 19.05
C PRO A 213 1.77 -24.59 17.68
N THR A 214 0.59 -24.43 17.05
CA THR A 214 0.26 -25.00 15.72
C THR A 214 0.70 -24.14 14.55
N LEU A 215 1.33 -22.98 14.81
CA LEU A 215 1.82 -22.11 13.75
C LEU A 215 3.06 -22.68 13.06
N ASN A 216 3.11 -22.54 11.75
CA ASN A 216 4.35 -22.77 10.99
C ASN A 216 5.32 -21.57 11.20
N ASN A 217 5.88 -21.46 12.39
CA ASN A 217 6.82 -20.37 12.71
C ASN A 217 8.09 -20.41 11.86
N GLN A 218 8.58 -21.60 11.50
CA GLN A 218 9.75 -21.73 10.63
C GLN A 218 9.47 -21.13 9.24
N GLY A 219 8.33 -21.46 8.65
CA GLY A 219 7.91 -20.91 7.38
C GLY A 219 7.63 -19.40 7.45
N ALA A 220 6.95 -18.93 8.50
CA ALA A 220 6.72 -17.51 8.73
C ALA A 220 8.03 -16.73 8.77
N MET A 221 9.01 -17.18 9.55
CA MET A 221 10.33 -16.55 9.64
C MET A 221 11.13 -16.65 8.35
N ALA A 222 11.01 -17.75 7.60
CA ALA A 222 11.62 -17.88 6.27
C ALA A 222 11.09 -16.80 5.32
N LEU A 223 9.77 -16.57 5.28
CA LEU A 223 9.16 -15.52 4.47
C LEU A 223 9.55 -14.12 4.93
N VAL A 224 9.53 -13.84 6.24
CA VAL A 224 9.98 -12.56 6.82
C VAL A 224 11.43 -12.27 6.42
N ASN A 225 12.31 -13.25 6.56
CA ASN A 225 13.73 -13.11 6.23
C ASN A 225 13.93 -12.88 4.72
N TRP A 226 13.22 -13.63 3.88
CA TRP A 226 13.34 -13.50 2.42
C TRP A 226 12.85 -12.12 1.94
N LEU A 227 11.67 -11.65 2.38
CA LEU A 227 11.13 -10.34 2.00
C LEU A 227 12.08 -9.18 2.35
N THR A 228 12.85 -9.33 3.45
CA THR A 228 13.80 -8.30 3.90
C THR A 228 15.26 -8.57 3.47
N SER A 229 15.52 -9.67 2.76
CA SER A 229 16.83 -10.01 2.20
C SER A 229 17.17 -9.15 0.97
N PRO A 230 18.44 -9.09 0.54
CA PRO A 230 18.82 -8.43 -0.70
C PRO A 230 18.00 -8.92 -1.90
N GLU A 231 17.80 -10.23 -2.01
CA GLU A 231 17.05 -10.84 -3.11
C GLU A 231 15.56 -10.45 -3.09
N GLY A 232 14.89 -10.55 -1.94
CA GLY A 232 13.49 -10.15 -1.81
C GLY A 232 13.29 -8.67 -2.12
N ARG A 233 14.20 -7.82 -1.67
CA ARG A 233 14.21 -6.38 -1.95
C ARG A 233 14.39 -6.09 -3.45
N GLU A 234 15.30 -6.79 -4.11
CA GLU A 234 15.50 -6.69 -5.56
C GLU A 234 14.23 -7.14 -6.31
N ALA A 235 13.64 -8.24 -5.91
CA ALA A 235 12.39 -8.73 -6.49
C ALA A 235 11.23 -7.72 -6.32
N ILE A 236 11.10 -7.08 -5.14
CA ILE A 236 10.11 -6.03 -4.89
C ILE A 236 10.37 -4.83 -5.82
N ALA A 237 11.62 -4.37 -5.92
CA ALA A 237 11.99 -3.22 -6.76
C ALA A 237 11.78 -3.51 -8.26
N ALA A 238 11.92 -4.76 -8.67
CA ALA A 238 11.73 -5.20 -10.06
C ALA A 238 10.25 -5.32 -10.46
N PHE A 239 9.31 -5.30 -9.50
CA PHE A 239 7.88 -5.37 -9.82
C PHE A 239 7.40 -4.07 -10.45
N LYS A 240 6.93 -4.15 -11.69
CA LYS A 240 6.47 -3.00 -12.48
C LYS A 240 5.13 -3.28 -13.11
N ILE A 241 4.32 -2.23 -13.23
CA ILE A 241 3.09 -2.23 -14.03
C ILE A 241 3.28 -1.17 -15.12
N ASN A 242 3.10 -1.54 -16.38
CA ASN A 242 3.33 -0.65 -17.53
C ASN A 242 4.71 0.06 -17.50
N GLY A 243 5.74 -0.67 -17.07
CA GLY A 243 7.10 -0.15 -16.96
C GLY A 243 7.39 0.73 -15.75
N VAL A 244 6.39 1.02 -14.90
CA VAL A 244 6.52 1.86 -13.70
C VAL A 244 6.69 0.99 -12.46
N GLN A 245 7.72 1.28 -11.65
CA GLN A 245 7.94 0.62 -10.36
C GLN A 245 6.82 0.97 -9.39
N MET A 246 6.20 -0.05 -8.78
CA MET A 246 5.04 0.12 -7.91
C MET A 246 5.38 0.12 -6.42
N PHE A 247 6.39 -0.64 -6.03
CA PHE A 247 6.81 -0.77 -4.64
C PHE A 247 8.31 -0.48 -4.52
N PHE A 248 8.67 0.15 -3.41
CA PHE A 248 10.02 0.55 -3.10
C PHE A 248 10.46 -0.15 -1.80
N PRO A 249 11.53 -0.95 -1.82
CA PRO A 249 12.03 -1.57 -0.59
C PRO A 249 12.40 -0.51 0.45
N THR A 250 12.00 -0.72 1.70
CA THR A 250 12.36 0.19 2.79
C THR A 250 13.88 0.31 2.91
N PRO A 251 14.47 1.51 3.01
CA PRO A 251 15.90 1.67 3.27
C PRO A 251 16.35 0.88 4.52
N LYS A 252 17.61 0.43 4.52
CA LYS A 252 18.20 -0.24 5.71
C LYS A 252 18.56 0.78 6.76
#